data_b95af984db4831f4adf704cb56452781
#
_entry.id   b95af984db4831f4adf704cb56452781
#
_cell.length_a   1.000
_cell.length_b   1.000
_cell.length_c   1.000
_cell.angle_alpha   90.00
_cell.angle_beta   90.00
_cell.angle_gamma   90.00
#
_symmetry.space_group_name_H-M   'P 1'
#
loop_
_entity.id
_entity.type
_entity.pdbx_description
1 polymer ?
#
loop_
_entity_poly.entity_id
_entity_poly.type
_entity_poly.pdbx_seq_one_letter_code
_entity_poly.pdbx_strand_id
1 'polypeptide(L)'
;MKSKKENIAEYILYLWQLEDYLRAFPEKAAESQELMDLLMMMHEEGIAEEGHLDLAKIALSEMEDLHEELLETEAPYKAAIIHIEPQLNILKSKTDCPTMSDIEACLTLLYQTMMLRLQQIEISEETNIVIHDATQLLRFLSKTYYDRNIEE
;
A
#
# COMPACT_ATOMS: atom_id res chain seq x y z
N MET A 1 -9.26 -10.50 7.36
CA MET A 1 -8.11 -9.63 7.00
C MET A 1 -6.81 -10.28 7.47
N LYS A 2 -5.78 -10.21 6.65
CA LYS A 2 -4.45 -10.65 7.06
C LYS A 2 -3.79 -9.59 7.95
N SER A 3 -3.07 -10.04 8.98
CA SER A 3 -2.34 -9.14 9.86
C SER A 3 -1.12 -8.55 9.14
N LYS A 4 -0.52 -7.52 9.74
CA LYS A 4 0.71 -6.91 9.22
C LYS A 4 1.81 -7.96 9.02
N LYS A 5 1.94 -8.88 9.97
CA LYS A 5 2.95 -9.93 9.93
C LYS A 5 2.73 -10.93 8.79
N GLU A 6 1.47 -11.28 8.54
CA GLU A 6 1.12 -12.26 7.50
C GLU A 6 1.29 -11.71 6.09
N ASN A 7 0.87 -10.47 5.85
CA ASN A 7 1.03 -9.81 4.55
C ASN A 7 0.97 -8.31 4.74
N ILE A 8 2.15 -7.69 4.85
CA ILE A 8 2.25 -6.27 5.18
C ILE A 8 1.66 -5.38 4.07
N ALA A 9 1.80 -5.76 2.81
CA ALA A 9 1.22 -4.98 1.71
C ALA A 9 -0.31 -4.98 1.76
N GLU A 10 -0.93 -6.15 1.93
CA GLU A 10 -2.38 -6.26 2.07
C GLU A 10 -2.89 -5.52 3.31
N TYR A 11 -2.12 -5.56 4.39
CA TYR A 11 -2.46 -4.84 5.62
C TYR A 11 -2.57 -3.33 5.36
N ILE A 12 -1.61 -2.75 4.64
CA ILE A 12 -1.62 -1.33 4.31
C ILE A 12 -2.81 -0.99 3.41
N LEU A 13 -3.02 -1.79 2.35
CA LEU A 13 -4.12 -1.56 1.41
C LEU A 13 -5.47 -1.66 2.10
N TYR A 14 -5.62 -2.59 3.03
CA TYR A 14 -6.84 -2.74 3.80
C TYR A 14 -7.08 -1.53 4.70
N LEU A 15 -6.05 -1.02 5.38
CA LEU A 15 -6.18 0.18 6.21
C LEU A 15 -6.59 1.38 5.35
N TRP A 16 -5.97 1.56 4.19
CA TRP A 16 -6.33 2.65 3.28
C TRP A 16 -7.79 2.54 2.84
N GLN A 17 -8.26 1.33 2.56
CA GLN A 17 -9.65 1.10 2.18
C GLN A 17 -10.60 1.45 3.32
N LEU A 18 -10.27 1.05 4.56
CA LEU A 18 -11.09 1.38 5.73
C LEU A 18 -11.12 2.88 6.01
N GLU A 19 -9.99 3.56 5.84
CA GLU A 19 -9.93 5.03 5.98
C GLU A 19 -10.91 5.69 5.02
N ASP A 20 -10.87 5.33 3.76
CA ASP A 20 -11.76 5.91 2.75
C ASP A 20 -13.20 5.55 3.01
N TYR A 21 -13.46 4.31 3.43
CA TYR A 21 -14.81 3.86 3.77
C TYR A 21 -15.41 4.69 4.90
N LEU A 22 -14.64 4.90 5.97
CA LEU A 22 -15.12 5.66 7.13
C LEU A 22 -15.24 7.16 6.84
N ARG A 23 -14.44 7.69 5.92
CA ARG A 23 -14.61 9.08 5.46
C ARG A 23 -15.91 9.25 4.70
N ALA A 24 -16.24 8.27 3.84
CA ALA A 24 -17.48 8.31 3.06
C ALA A 24 -18.71 8.00 3.90
N PHE A 25 -18.58 7.07 4.85
CA PHE A 25 -19.71 6.57 5.64
C PHE A 25 -19.35 6.48 7.13
N PRO A 26 -19.12 7.62 7.82
CA PRO A 26 -18.70 7.58 9.23
C PRO A 26 -19.73 6.92 10.14
N GLU A 27 -21.03 6.94 9.77
CA GLU A 27 -22.09 6.28 10.54
C GLU A 27 -21.92 4.77 10.58
N LYS A 28 -21.19 4.19 9.63
CA LYS A 28 -20.93 2.74 9.59
C LYS A 28 -19.99 2.27 10.70
N ALA A 29 -19.31 3.20 11.37
CA ALA A 29 -18.47 2.86 12.52
C ALA A 29 -19.27 2.18 13.63
N ALA A 30 -20.57 2.47 13.72
CA ALA A 30 -21.44 1.86 14.74
C ALA A 30 -21.66 0.35 14.51
N GLU A 31 -21.32 -0.17 13.32
CA GLU A 31 -21.56 -1.59 12.99
C GLU A 31 -20.56 -2.55 13.66
N SER A 32 -19.39 -2.08 14.07
CA SER A 32 -18.41 -2.94 14.74
C SER A 32 -17.49 -2.14 15.63
N GLN A 33 -16.94 -2.81 16.64
CA GLN A 33 -15.96 -2.18 17.53
C GLN A 33 -14.68 -1.83 16.78
N GLU A 34 -14.27 -2.68 15.84
CA GLU A 34 -13.08 -2.41 15.02
C GLU A 34 -13.22 -1.09 14.24
N LEU A 35 -14.35 -0.89 13.58
CA LEU A 35 -14.59 0.34 12.81
C LEU A 35 -14.69 1.56 13.74
N MET A 36 -15.31 1.40 14.90
CA MET A 36 -15.40 2.50 15.87
C MET A 36 -14.02 2.91 16.36
N ASP A 37 -13.17 1.93 16.70
CA ASP A 37 -11.81 2.20 17.17
C ASP A 37 -10.99 2.90 16.08
N LEU A 38 -11.12 2.45 14.83
CA LEU A 38 -10.43 3.09 13.70
C LEU A 38 -10.89 4.53 13.50
N LEU A 39 -12.20 4.77 13.56
CA LEU A 39 -12.72 6.13 13.41
C LEU A 39 -12.20 7.05 14.51
N MET A 40 -12.16 6.55 15.75
CA MET A 40 -11.61 7.32 16.88
C MET A 40 -10.13 7.62 16.66
N MET A 41 -9.34 6.65 16.19
CA MET A 41 -7.93 6.85 15.87
C MET A 41 -7.76 7.91 14.77
N MET A 42 -8.60 7.87 13.74
CA MET A 42 -8.56 8.86 12.66
C MET A 42 -8.80 10.28 13.19
N HIS A 43 -9.75 10.44 14.10
CA HIS A 43 -10.02 11.74 14.72
C HIS A 43 -8.87 12.20 15.62
N GLU A 44 -8.31 11.29 16.42
CA GLU A 44 -7.20 11.59 17.31
C GLU A 44 -5.94 12.00 16.54
N GLU A 45 -5.71 11.37 15.39
CA GLU A 45 -4.53 11.64 14.55
C GLU A 45 -4.76 12.78 13.56
N GLY A 46 -5.95 13.36 13.54
CA GLY A 46 -6.25 14.50 12.69
C GLY A 46 -6.36 14.16 11.20
N ILE A 47 -6.73 12.91 10.86
CA ILE A 47 -6.83 12.46 9.48
C ILE A 47 -8.27 12.14 9.06
N ALA A 48 -9.25 12.75 9.73
CA ALA A 48 -10.66 12.48 9.43
C ALA A 48 -11.02 12.79 7.98
N GLU A 49 -10.37 13.77 7.34
CA GLU A 49 -10.67 14.20 5.98
C GLU A 49 -9.65 13.69 4.94
N GLU A 50 -8.37 13.65 5.32
CA GLU A 50 -7.30 13.22 4.42
C GLU A 50 -6.11 12.70 5.21
N GLY A 51 -5.23 11.96 4.53
CA GLY A 51 -4.04 11.39 5.16
C GLY A 51 -4.22 9.93 5.52
N HIS A 52 -3.26 9.38 6.24
CA HIS A 52 -3.24 7.97 6.61
C HIS A 52 -2.97 7.81 8.09
N LEU A 53 -3.52 6.73 8.67
CA LEU A 53 -3.26 6.33 10.05
C LEU A 53 -1.77 6.07 10.27
N ASP A 54 -1.28 6.35 11.47
CA ASP A 54 0.10 6.05 11.85
C ASP A 54 0.43 4.57 11.69
N LEU A 55 -0.53 3.67 11.95
CA LEU A 55 -0.35 2.23 11.72
C LEU A 55 0.05 1.93 10.28
N ALA A 56 -0.60 2.57 9.31
CA ALA A 56 -0.28 2.39 7.90
C ALA A 56 1.06 3.02 7.55
N LYS A 57 1.36 4.20 8.09
CA LYS A 57 2.63 4.89 7.85
C LYS A 57 3.82 4.10 8.40
N ILE A 58 3.67 3.53 9.59
CA ILE A 58 4.72 2.70 10.21
C ILE A 58 4.97 1.46 9.36
N ALA A 59 3.90 0.78 8.92
CA ALA A 59 4.03 -0.40 8.07
C ALA A 59 4.72 -0.05 6.75
N LEU A 60 4.35 1.06 6.13
CA LEU A 60 5.00 1.52 4.90
C LEU A 60 6.49 1.78 5.12
N SER A 61 6.83 2.45 6.22
CA SER A 61 8.23 2.73 6.57
C SER A 61 9.04 1.44 6.74
N GLU A 62 8.45 0.41 7.36
CA GLU A 62 9.11 -0.89 7.50
C GLU A 62 9.36 -1.54 6.13
N MET A 63 8.39 -1.44 5.21
CA MET A 63 8.58 -1.94 3.85
C MET A 63 9.67 -1.15 3.10
N GLU A 64 9.69 0.16 3.29
CA GLU A 64 10.70 1.00 2.66
C GLU A 64 12.11 0.69 3.16
N ASP A 65 12.27 0.43 4.46
CA ASP A 65 13.55 0.03 5.03
C ASP A 65 14.01 -1.31 4.46
N LEU A 66 13.10 -2.27 4.34
CA LEU A 66 13.42 -3.56 3.74
C LEU A 66 13.78 -3.42 2.27
N HIS A 67 13.05 -2.57 1.54
CA HIS A 67 13.35 -2.26 0.14
C HIS A 67 14.78 -1.74 -0.02
N GLU A 68 15.19 -0.77 0.80
CA GLU A 68 16.53 -0.21 0.74
C GLU A 68 17.61 -1.27 0.99
N GLU A 69 17.37 -2.15 1.95
CA GLU A 69 18.29 -3.25 2.23
C GLU A 69 18.39 -4.22 1.05
N LEU A 70 17.26 -4.62 0.47
CA LEU A 70 17.24 -5.57 -0.63
C LEU A 70 17.84 -5.02 -1.92
N LEU A 71 17.77 -3.71 -2.13
CA LEU A 71 18.47 -3.06 -3.26
C LEU A 71 19.97 -3.29 -3.19
N GLU A 72 20.54 -3.39 -2.00
CA GLU A 72 21.97 -3.60 -1.81
C GLU A 72 22.37 -5.08 -1.79
N THR A 73 21.45 -5.95 -1.33
CA THR A 73 21.79 -7.36 -1.07
C THR A 73 21.27 -8.34 -2.11
N GLU A 74 20.22 -7.97 -2.87
CA GLU A 74 19.53 -8.89 -3.78
C GLU A 74 19.53 -8.32 -5.20
N ALA A 75 20.48 -8.79 -6.04
CA ALA A 75 20.60 -8.32 -7.42
C ALA A 75 19.34 -8.51 -8.25
N PRO A 76 18.61 -9.66 -8.17
CA PRO A 76 17.35 -9.81 -8.91
C PRO A 76 16.29 -8.80 -8.51
N TYR A 77 16.22 -8.45 -7.22
CA TYR A 77 15.29 -7.44 -6.72
C TYR A 77 15.62 -6.07 -7.29
N LYS A 78 16.90 -5.70 -7.26
CA LYS A 78 17.36 -4.43 -7.83
C LYS A 78 17.03 -4.33 -9.31
N ALA A 79 17.23 -5.41 -10.06
CA ALA A 79 16.92 -5.46 -11.49
C ALA A 79 15.42 -5.25 -11.74
N ALA A 80 14.57 -5.86 -10.90
CA ALA A 80 13.11 -5.70 -11.01
C ALA A 80 12.68 -4.27 -10.73
N ILE A 81 13.30 -3.61 -9.74
CA ILE A 81 13.02 -2.20 -9.44
C ILE A 81 13.44 -1.30 -10.60
N ILE A 82 14.64 -1.50 -11.14
CA ILE A 82 15.11 -0.73 -12.29
C ILE A 82 14.15 -0.87 -13.48
N HIS A 83 13.64 -2.08 -13.68
CA HIS A 83 12.69 -2.36 -14.77
C HIS A 83 11.38 -1.58 -14.63
N ILE A 84 10.81 -1.52 -13.42
CA ILE A 84 9.50 -0.88 -13.19
C ILE A 84 9.61 0.62 -12.95
N GLU A 85 10.77 1.12 -12.55
CA GLU A 85 10.96 2.51 -12.10
C GLU A 85 10.48 3.57 -13.09
N PRO A 86 10.71 3.44 -14.41
CA PRO A 86 10.19 4.45 -15.36
C PRO A 86 8.66 4.59 -15.28
N GLN A 87 7.94 3.49 -15.11
CA GLN A 87 6.48 3.52 -14.98
C GLN A 87 6.04 4.13 -13.66
N LEU A 88 6.77 3.83 -12.59
CA LEU A 88 6.48 4.43 -11.28
C LEU A 88 6.72 5.94 -11.30
N ASN A 89 7.75 6.41 -12.01
CA ASN A 89 8.03 7.84 -12.14
C ASN A 89 6.91 8.57 -12.89
N ILE A 90 6.33 7.94 -13.90
CA ILE A 90 5.17 8.49 -14.61
C ILE A 90 3.99 8.63 -13.65
N LEU A 91 3.73 7.59 -12.85
CA LEU A 91 2.66 7.63 -11.85
C LEU A 91 2.90 8.77 -10.84
N LYS A 92 4.12 8.87 -10.30
CA LYS A 92 4.46 9.91 -9.32
C LYS A 92 4.24 11.31 -9.87
N SER A 93 4.54 11.54 -11.16
CA SER A 93 4.39 12.84 -11.80
C SER A 93 2.93 13.27 -11.90
N LYS A 94 1.99 12.32 -11.82
CA LYS A 94 0.55 12.57 -11.91
C LYS A 94 -0.11 12.71 -10.54
N THR A 95 0.63 12.56 -9.45
CA THR A 95 0.11 12.65 -8.09
C THR A 95 0.47 13.99 -7.46
N ASP A 96 -0.16 14.29 -6.33
CA ASP A 96 0.15 15.48 -5.54
C ASP A 96 1.47 15.33 -4.77
N CYS A 97 2.05 14.12 -4.75
CA CYS A 97 3.29 13.83 -4.05
C CYS A 97 4.31 13.16 -4.99
N PRO A 98 4.97 13.97 -5.88
CA PRO A 98 5.94 13.40 -6.83
C PRO A 98 7.19 12.83 -6.18
N THR A 99 7.39 13.08 -4.89
CA THR A 99 8.56 12.59 -4.13
C THR A 99 8.28 11.32 -3.35
N MET A 100 7.11 10.69 -3.53
CA MET A 100 6.80 9.44 -2.84
C MET A 100 7.81 8.35 -3.20
N SER A 101 8.00 7.39 -2.31
CA SER A 101 8.89 6.26 -2.55
C SER A 101 8.35 5.33 -3.64
N ASP A 102 9.24 4.50 -4.19
CA ASP A 102 8.83 3.49 -5.16
C ASP A 102 7.82 2.50 -4.57
N ILE A 103 7.98 2.14 -3.30
CA ILE A 103 7.07 1.21 -2.62
C ILE A 103 5.69 1.84 -2.45
N GLU A 104 5.63 3.10 -2.00
CA GLU A 104 4.36 3.80 -1.91
C GLU A 104 3.69 3.92 -3.28
N ALA A 105 4.48 4.18 -4.33
CA ALA A 105 3.97 4.25 -5.71
C ALA A 105 3.37 2.91 -6.15
N CYS A 106 4.02 1.79 -5.84
CA CYS A 106 3.47 0.46 -6.14
C CYS A 106 2.14 0.24 -5.41
N LEU A 107 2.08 0.56 -4.12
CA LEU A 107 0.85 0.42 -3.34
C LEU A 107 -0.26 1.33 -3.89
N THR A 108 0.09 2.57 -4.22
CA THR A 108 -0.86 3.53 -4.79
C THR A 108 -1.44 3.02 -6.11
N LEU A 109 -0.58 2.45 -6.96
CA LEU A 109 -1.02 1.87 -8.24
C LEU A 109 -2.02 0.74 -8.02
N LEU A 110 -1.73 -0.18 -7.09
CA LEU A 110 -2.63 -1.28 -6.78
C LEU A 110 -3.95 -0.79 -6.18
N TYR A 111 -3.87 0.21 -5.31
CA TYR A 111 -5.07 0.78 -4.68
C TYR A 111 -5.97 1.47 -5.71
N GLN A 112 -5.41 2.30 -6.57
CA GLN A 112 -6.17 2.98 -7.63
C GLN A 112 -6.79 1.96 -8.59
N THR A 113 -6.05 0.91 -8.94
CA THR A 113 -6.54 -0.16 -9.80
C THR A 113 -7.73 -0.87 -9.17
N MET A 114 -7.64 -1.17 -7.87
CA MET A 114 -8.74 -1.79 -7.13
C MET A 114 -10.00 -0.91 -7.19
N MET A 115 -9.85 0.40 -7.00
CA MET A 115 -10.97 1.34 -7.08
C MET A 115 -11.59 1.37 -8.47
N LEU A 116 -10.77 1.38 -9.54
CA LEU A 116 -11.25 1.37 -10.92
C LEU A 116 -12.03 0.09 -11.21
N ARG A 117 -11.54 -1.06 -10.76
CA ARG A 117 -12.24 -2.35 -10.94
C ARG A 117 -13.58 -2.39 -10.22
N LEU A 118 -13.66 -1.80 -9.03
CA LEU A 118 -14.92 -1.71 -8.30
C LEU A 118 -15.95 -0.85 -9.04
N GLN A 119 -15.49 0.13 -9.82
CA GLN A 119 -16.33 0.98 -10.65
C GLN A 119 -16.60 0.36 -12.02
N GLN A 120 -16.11 -0.87 -12.25
CA GLN A 120 -16.23 -1.58 -13.52
C GLN A 120 -15.58 -0.84 -14.70
N ILE A 121 -14.55 -0.04 -14.41
CA ILE A 121 -13.76 0.65 -15.42
C ILE A 121 -12.70 -0.31 -15.95
N GLU A 122 -12.64 -0.46 -17.27
CA GLU A 122 -11.67 -1.34 -17.91
C GLU A 122 -10.27 -0.76 -17.83
N ILE A 123 -9.29 -1.62 -17.56
CA ILE A 123 -7.89 -1.23 -17.42
C ILE A 123 -7.14 -1.71 -18.66
N SER A 124 -6.30 -0.82 -19.24
CA SER A 124 -5.53 -1.14 -20.43
C SER A 124 -4.56 -2.30 -20.18
N GLU A 125 -4.22 -3.03 -21.24
CA GLU A 125 -3.27 -4.13 -21.16
C GLU A 125 -1.88 -3.65 -20.72
N GLU A 126 -1.47 -2.47 -21.16
CA GLU A 126 -0.19 -1.88 -20.76
C GLU A 126 -0.15 -1.61 -19.25
N THR A 127 -1.23 -1.08 -18.70
CA THR A 127 -1.35 -0.83 -17.26
C THR A 127 -1.38 -2.16 -16.50
N ASN A 128 -2.05 -3.18 -17.03
CA ASN A 128 -2.07 -4.51 -16.39
C ASN A 128 -0.69 -5.12 -16.26
N ILE A 129 0.21 -4.89 -17.21
CA ILE A 129 1.59 -5.37 -17.15
C ILE A 129 2.32 -4.69 -15.97
N VAL A 130 2.18 -3.38 -15.83
CA VAL A 130 2.80 -2.65 -14.72
C VAL A 130 2.23 -3.10 -13.38
N ILE A 131 0.92 -3.32 -13.31
CA ILE A 131 0.25 -3.83 -12.11
C ILE A 131 0.80 -5.20 -11.72
N HIS A 132 1.00 -6.08 -12.71
CA HIS A 132 1.57 -7.40 -12.47
C HIS A 132 2.97 -7.29 -11.88
N ASP A 133 3.83 -6.44 -12.46
CA ASP A 133 5.19 -6.24 -11.98
C ASP A 133 5.21 -5.66 -10.56
N ALA A 134 4.36 -4.66 -10.29
CA ALA A 134 4.24 -4.08 -8.95
C ALA A 134 3.76 -5.13 -7.94
N THR A 135 2.80 -5.96 -8.33
CA THR A 135 2.27 -7.02 -7.48
C THR A 135 3.36 -8.02 -7.10
N GLN A 136 4.20 -8.41 -8.06
CA GLN A 136 5.30 -9.35 -7.79
C GLN A 136 6.32 -8.77 -6.82
N LEU A 137 6.66 -7.49 -6.98
CA LEU A 137 7.57 -6.81 -6.05
C LEU A 137 7.00 -6.76 -4.63
N LEU A 138 5.74 -6.39 -4.50
CA LEU A 138 5.10 -6.30 -3.19
C LEU A 138 4.95 -7.67 -2.54
N ARG A 139 4.69 -8.72 -3.33
CA ARG A 139 4.65 -10.10 -2.82
C ARG A 139 6.01 -10.53 -2.27
N PHE A 140 7.06 -10.23 -3.00
CA PHE A 140 8.42 -10.55 -2.58
C PHE A 140 8.76 -9.85 -1.27
N LEU A 141 8.46 -8.56 -1.17
CA LEU A 141 8.67 -7.79 0.06
C LEU A 141 7.85 -8.34 1.22
N SER A 142 6.58 -8.65 0.98
CA SER A 142 5.69 -9.16 2.03
C SER A 142 6.14 -10.52 2.52
N LYS A 143 6.60 -11.39 1.61
CA LYS A 143 7.11 -12.70 1.99
C LYS A 143 8.40 -12.57 2.79
N THR A 144 9.31 -11.70 2.36
CA THR A 144 10.57 -11.47 3.06
C THR A 144 10.30 -10.91 4.46
N TYR A 145 9.37 -9.98 4.58
CA TYR A 145 8.95 -9.43 5.86
C TYR A 145 8.40 -10.53 6.77
N TYR A 146 7.52 -11.38 6.23
CA TYR A 146 6.96 -12.52 6.97
C TYR A 146 8.07 -13.45 7.48
N ASP A 147 8.98 -13.86 6.57
CA ASP A 147 10.05 -14.79 6.91
C ASP A 147 10.95 -14.25 8.02
N ARG A 148 11.19 -12.95 8.05
CA ARG A 148 12.04 -12.33 9.06
C ARG A 148 11.34 -12.14 10.41
N ASN A 149 10.02 -12.15 10.44
CA ASN A 149 9.25 -11.88 11.65
C ASN A 149 8.57 -13.08 12.27
N ILE A 150 8.62 -14.25 11.64
CA ILE A 150 7.99 -15.46 12.18
C ILE A 150 8.71 -16.02 13.38
N GLU A 151 10.00 -15.69 13.57
CA GLU A 151 10.81 -16.18 14.67
C GLU A 151 10.70 -15.28 15.93
N GLU A 152 9.99 -14.20 15.83
CA GLU A 152 9.82 -13.28 16.95
C GLU A 152 8.64 -13.66 17.85
#